data_73e3b9a865cacaa2c81bf76d2fdcdb83
#
_entry.id   73e3b9a865cacaa2c81bf76d2fdcdb83
#
_cell.length_a   1.000
_cell.length_b   1.000
_cell.length_c   1.000
_cell.angle_alpha   90.00
_cell.angle_beta   90.00
_cell.angle_gamma   90.00
#
_symmetry.space_group_name_H-M   'P 1'
#
loop_
_entity.id
_entity.type
_entity.pdbx_description
1 polymer ?
#
loop_
_entity_poly.entity_id
_entity_poly.type
_entity_poly.pdbx_seq_one_letter_code
_entity_poly.pdbx_strand_id
1 'polypeptide(L)'
;MIYQPLDPLLHAELRLAVMSLLISNLEAEFPYIKEQTGATAGNLSVQIDKLSSAGYIKVKKTFKGKRPCTICRITSKGQKAFEAYVQALKSYLDVKIEN
;
A
#
# COMPACT_ATOMS: atom_id res chain seq x y z
N MET A 1 -26.89 -0.18 -4.34
CA MET A 1 -25.98 0.65 -5.14
C MET A 1 -25.02 -0.25 -5.90
N ILE A 2 -24.86 -0.01 -7.19
CA ILE A 2 -24.00 -0.83 -8.06
C ILE A 2 -22.52 -0.62 -7.69
N TYR A 3 -22.16 0.62 -7.41
CA TYR A 3 -20.80 0.98 -7.09
C TYR A 3 -20.54 0.78 -5.60
N GLN A 4 -19.52 -0.02 -5.27
CA GLN A 4 -19.16 -0.29 -3.90
C GLN A 4 -18.25 0.81 -3.35
N PRO A 5 -18.34 1.15 -2.05
CA PRO A 5 -17.45 2.14 -1.45
C PRO A 5 -15.99 1.71 -1.57
N LEU A 6 -15.14 2.66 -1.93
CA LEU A 6 -13.70 2.47 -1.95
C LEU A 6 -13.11 2.89 -0.62
N ASP A 7 -12.25 2.07 -0.05
CA ASP A 7 -11.53 2.41 1.18
C ASP A 7 -10.74 3.70 0.94
N PRO A 8 -11.07 4.81 1.61
CA PRO A 8 -10.39 6.08 1.36
C PRO A 8 -8.90 6.06 1.70
N LEU A 9 -8.49 5.19 2.61
CA LEU A 9 -7.08 5.06 2.94
C LEU A 9 -6.29 4.43 1.79
N LEU A 10 -6.88 3.46 1.10
CA LEU A 10 -6.25 2.81 -0.05
C LEU A 10 -6.46 3.55 -1.36
N HIS A 11 -7.49 4.39 -1.43
CA HIS A 11 -7.81 5.17 -2.63
C HIS A 11 -6.96 6.44 -2.70
N ALA A 12 -5.65 6.24 -2.70
CA ALA A 12 -4.65 7.29 -2.83
C ALA A 12 -3.44 6.69 -3.54
N GLU A 13 -2.98 7.35 -4.56
CA GLU A 13 -1.99 6.81 -5.50
C GLU A 13 -0.77 6.18 -4.82
N LEU A 14 -0.10 6.92 -3.94
CA LEU A 14 1.12 6.41 -3.30
C LEU A 14 0.82 5.29 -2.31
N ARG A 15 -0.22 5.43 -1.50
CA ARG A 15 -0.60 4.37 -0.55
C ARG A 15 -1.02 3.11 -1.28
N LEU A 16 -1.75 3.25 -2.37
CA LEU A 16 -2.14 2.11 -3.21
C LEU A 16 -0.91 1.42 -3.81
N ALA A 17 0.06 2.20 -4.30
CA ALA A 17 1.31 1.65 -4.85
C ALA A 17 2.09 0.88 -3.79
N VAL A 18 2.20 1.42 -2.57
CA VAL A 18 2.88 0.73 -1.46
C VAL A 18 2.19 -0.60 -1.14
N MET A 19 0.87 -0.58 -1.01
CA MET A 19 0.11 -1.80 -0.72
C MET A 19 0.22 -2.83 -1.84
N SER A 20 0.15 -2.40 -3.08
CA SER A 20 0.32 -3.27 -4.24
C SER A 20 1.69 -3.96 -4.24
N LEU A 21 2.74 -3.19 -3.93
CA LEU A 21 4.09 -3.72 -3.83
C LEU A 21 4.19 -4.77 -2.71
N LEU A 22 3.60 -4.50 -1.56
CA LEU A 22 3.66 -5.40 -0.40
C LEU A 22 2.75 -6.63 -0.54
N ILE A 23 1.67 -6.55 -1.31
CA ILE A 23 0.87 -7.73 -1.65
C ILE A 23 1.72 -8.73 -2.44
N SER A 24 2.55 -8.25 -3.36
CA SER A 24 3.39 -9.10 -4.19
C SER A 24 4.61 -9.64 -3.46
N ASN A 25 5.22 -8.83 -2.60
CA ASN A 25 6.51 -9.16 -1.98
C ASN A 25 6.40 -9.54 -0.50
N LEU A 26 5.24 -9.35 0.13
CA LEU A 26 4.95 -9.50 1.56
C LEU A 26 5.66 -8.46 2.42
N GLU A 27 6.93 -8.22 2.20
CA GLU A 27 7.70 -7.18 2.89
C GLU A 27 8.73 -6.57 1.95
N ALA A 28 9.16 -5.36 2.25
CA ALA A 28 10.16 -4.65 1.48
C ALA A 28 10.86 -3.60 2.33
N GLU A 29 12.10 -3.30 2.00
CA GLU A 29 12.87 -2.25 2.64
C GLU A 29 12.45 -0.88 2.12
N PHE A 30 12.52 0.12 2.97
CA PHE A 30 12.12 1.50 2.65
C PHE A 30 12.78 2.03 1.37
N PRO A 31 14.11 1.90 1.16
CA PRO A 31 14.74 2.40 -0.06
C PRO A 31 14.20 1.75 -1.32
N TYR A 32 13.87 0.45 -1.26
CA TYR A 32 13.29 -0.25 -2.40
C TYR A 32 11.89 0.28 -2.73
N ILE A 33 11.06 0.48 -1.70
CA ILE A 33 9.71 1.05 -1.88
C ILE A 33 9.83 2.45 -2.49
N LYS A 34 10.76 3.25 -1.98
CA LYS A 34 10.99 4.60 -2.48
C LYS A 34 11.36 4.59 -3.97
N GLU A 35 12.27 3.70 -4.35
CA GLU A 35 12.71 3.55 -5.74
C GLU A 35 11.56 3.12 -6.65
N GLN A 36 10.80 2.10 -6.25
CA GLN A 36 9.72 1.57 -7.06
C GLN A 36 8.55 2.54 -7.21
N THR A 37 8.30 3.39 -6.23
CA THR A 37 7.19 4.34 -6.27
C THR A 37 7.59 5.70 -6.83
N GLY A 38 8.88 6.00 -6.88
CA GLY A 38 9.36 7.33 -7.28
C GLY A 38 9.07 8.43 -6.27
N ALA A 39 8.64 8.08 -5.05
CA ALA A 39 8.28 9.05 -4.03
C ALA A 39 9.51 9.68 -3.37
N THR A 40 9.32 10.87 -2.80
CA THR A 40 10.33 11.43 -1.89
C THR A 40 10.31 10.66 -0.57
N ALA A 41 11.43 10.65 0.15
CA ALA A 41 11.50 9.99 1.45
C ALA A 41 10.49 10.57 2.43
N GLY A 42 10.33 11.88 2.45
CA GLY A 42 9.39 12.54 3.36
C GLY A 42 7.94 12.17 3.09
N ASN A 43 7.51 12.20 1.83
CA ASN A 43 6.14 11.85 1.47
C ASN A 43 5.87 10.35 1.72
N LEU A 44 6.82 9.50 1.37
CA LEU A 44 6.68 8.07 1.60
C LEU A 44 6.55 7.76 3.10
N SER A 45 7.37 8.39 3.95
CA SER A 45 7.28 8.23 5.40
C SER A 45 5.89 8.57 5.93
N VAL A 46 5.32 9.68 5.46
CA VAL A 46 3.97 10.11 5.87
C VAL A 46 2.93 9.06 5.48
N GLN A 47 3.00 8.54 4.26
CA GLN A 47 2.02 7.56 3.79
C GLN A 47 2.17 6.20 4.51
N ILE A 48 3.41 5.79 4.76
CA ILE A 48 3.69 4.57 5.53
C ILE A 48 3.12 4.69 6.94
N ASP A 49 3.29 5.85 7.59
CA ASP A 49 2.74 6.09 8.93
C ASP A 49 1.21 5.98 8.93
N LYS A 50 0.54 6.51 7.92
CA LYS A 50 -0.92 6.39 7.80
C LYS A 50 -1.36 4.93 7.68
N LEU A 51 -0.68 4.16 6.84
CA LEU A 51 -0.97 2.73 6.67
C LEU A 51 -0.69 1.92 7.93
N SER A 52 0.41 2.24 8.60
CA SER A 52 0.79 1.58 9.85
C SER A 52 -0.20 1.89 10.97
N SER A 53 -0.63 3.15 11.09
CA SER A 53 -1.62 3.57 12.08
C SER A 53 -2.97 2.88 11.89
N ALA A 54 -3.33 2.57 10.66
CA ALA A 54 -4.56 1.84 10.36
C ALA A 54 -4.41 0.32 10.57
N GLY A 55 -3.19 -0.15 10.84
CA GLY A 55 -2.93 -1.57 11.02
C GLY A 55 -2.79 -2.36 9.73
N TYR A 56 -2.66 -1.69 8.58
CA TYR A 56 -2.54 -2.36 7.28
C TYR A 56 -1.13 -2.86 7.00
N ILE A 57 -0.13 -2.22 7.61
CA ILE A 57 1.26 -2.64 7.52
C ILE A 57 1.91 -2.58 8.90
N LYS A 58 2.99 -3.33 9.07
CA LYS A 58 3.89 -3.21 10.21
C LYS A 58 5.22 -2.67 9.73
N VAL A 59 5.78 -1.75 10.50
CA VAL A 59 7.09 -1.17 10.24
C VAL A 59 8.06 -1.69 11.29
N LYS A 60 9.15 -2.29 10.83
CA LYS A 60 10.20 -2.81 11.70
C LYS A 60 11.48 -2.04 11.42
N LYS A 61 12.05 -1.46 12.45
CA LYS A 61 13.36 -0.81 12.37
C LYS A 61 14.39 -1.78 12.92
N THR A 62 15.40 -2.07 12.11
CA THR A 62 16.45 -3.03 12.42
C THR A 62 17.78 -2.53 11.84
N PHE A 63 18.76 -3.39 11.83
CA PHE A 63 20.07 -3.09 11.24
C PHE A 63 20.40 -4.13 10.19
N LYS A 64 21.04 -3.67 9.12
CA LYS A 64 21.63 -4.51 8.09
C LYS A 64 23.13 -4.27 8.17
N GLY A 65 23.82 -5.13 8.93
CA GLY A 65 25.17 -4.85 9.36
C GLY A 65 25.17 -3.69 10.35
N LYS A 66 25.90 -2.62 10.05
CA LYS A 66 25.95 -1.40 10.88
C LYS A 66 24.94 -0.32 10.42
N ARG A 67 24.20 -0.58 9.34
CA ARG A 67 23.27 0.41 8.76
C ARG A 67 21.86 0.22 9.30
N PRO A 68 21.20 1.31 9.71
CA PRO A 68 19.77 1.23 10.03
C PRO A 68 18.98 0.79 8.81
N CYS A 69 18.00 -0.08 9.04
CA CYS A 69 17.15 -0.60 7.98
C CYS A 69 15.69 -0.56 8.44
N THR A 70 14.82 0.01 7.61
CA THR A 70 13.39 0.05 7.86
C THR A 70 12.71 -0.93 6.90
N ILE A 71 11.99 -1.89 7.46
CA ILE A 71 11.26 -2.91 6.69
C ILE A 71 9.78 -2.72 6.92
N CYS A 72 9.01 -2.68 5.82
CA CYS A 72 7.56 -2.61 5.86
C CYS A 72 7.00 -3.98 5.45
N ARG A 73 6.03 -4.47 6.21
CA ARG A 73 5.38 -5.76 5.96
C ARG A 73 3.87 -5.59 5.97
N ILE A 74 3.20 -6.19 5.00
CA ILE A 74 1.74 -6.17 4.97
C ILE A 74 1.19 -7.09 6.08
N THR A 75 0.09 -6.67 6.71
CA THR A 75 -0.59 -7.47 7.74
C THR A 75 -1.76 -8.24 7.12
N SER A 76 -2.32 -9.21 7.87
CA SER A 76 -3.55 -9.89 7.45
C SER A 76 -4.68 -8.88 7.23
N LYS A 77 -4.79 -7.89 8.10
CA LYS A 77 -5.77 -6.81 7.95
C LYS A 77 -5.56 -6.04 6.66
N GLY A 78 -4.30 -5.71 6.35
CA GLY A 78 -3.94 -5.01 5.12
C GLY A 78 -4.24 -5.83 3.87
N GLN A 79 -3.96 -7.13 3.90
CA GLN A 79 -4.28 -8.03 2.78
C GLN A 79 -5.77 -8.06 2.52
N LYS A 80 -6.58 -8.22 3.57
CA LYS A 80 -8.04 -8.26 3.45
C LYS A 80 -8.59 -6.93 2.95
N ALA A 81 -8.07 -5.81 3.45
CA ALA A 81 -8.47 -4.49 3.01
C ALA A 81 -8.14 -4.27 1.53
N PHE A 82 -6.96 -4.71 1.10
CA PHE A 82 -6.55 -4.59 -0.29
C PHE A 82 -7.44 -5.44 -1.21
N GLU A 83 -7.73 -6.69 -0.83
CA GLU A 83 -8.63 -7.57 -1.58
C GLU A 83 -10.02 -6.96 -1.71
N ALA A 84 -10.55 -6.42 -0.62
CA ALA A 84 -11.85 -5.75 -0.62
C ALA A 84 -11.84 -4.52 -1.53
N TYR A 85 -10.73 -3.75 -1.50
CA TYR A 85 -10.56 -2.60 -2.38
C TYR A 85 -10.59 -3.01 -3.85
N VAL A 86 -9.86 -4.06 -4.21
CA VAL A 86 -9.83 -4.56 -5.59
C VAL A 86 -11.23 -4.97 -6.04
N GLN A 87 -11.97 -5.68 -5.20
CA GLN A 87 -13.34 -6.09 -5.53
C GLN A 87 -14.27 -4.88 -5.69
N ALA A 88 -14.14 -3.89 -4.80
CA ALA A 88 -14.93 -2.67 -4.90
C ALA A 88 -14.58 -1.88 -6.17
N LEU A 89 -13.29 -1.81 -6.50
CA LEU A 89 -12.82 -1.11 -7.70
C LEU A 89 -13.38 -1.74 -8.98
N LYS A 90 -13.51 -3.07 -9.01
CA LYS A 90 -14.10 -3.77 -10.17
C LYS A 90 -15.50 -3.27 -10.50
N SER A 91 -16.28 -2.85 -9.50
CA SER A 91 -17.61 -2.31 -9.75
C SER A 91 -17.58 -1.02 -10.61
N TYR A 92 -16.45 -0.31 -10.61
CA TYR A 92 -16.23 0.91 -11.40
C TYR A 92 -15.67 0.62 -12.79
N LEU A 93 -15.05 -0.55 -12.96
CA LEU A 93 -14.34 -0.90 -14.19
C LEU A 93 -15.21 -1.70 -15.17
N ASP A 94 -16.36 -2.18 -14.73
CA ASP A 94 -17.31 -2.92 -15.57
C ASP A 94 -18.14 -1.94 -16.40
N VAL A 95 -17.47 -1.28 -17.34
CA VAL A 95 -18.08 -0.29 -18.23
C VAL A 95 -17.80 -0.68 -19.66
N LYS A 96 -18.82 -0.56 -20.50
CA LYS A 96 -18.63 -0.67 -21.95
C LYS A 96 -18.17 0.68 -22.47
N ILE A 97 -17.00 0.69 -23.09
CA ILE A 97 -16.50 1.85 -23.80
C ILE A 97 -16.85 1.68 -25.27
N GLU A 98 -17.72 2.55 -25.78
CA GLU A 98 -18.10 2.56 -27.18
C GLU A 98 -17.33 3.67 -27.90
N ASN A 99 -16.76 3.34 -29.04
CA ASN A 99 -16.06 4.29 -29.91
C ASN A 99 -16.97 4.76 -31.06
#